data_c171c97194db0a812d62ad5084c679c6
#
_entry.id   c171c97194db0a812d62ad5084c679c6
#
_cell.length_a   1.000
_cell.length_b   1.000
_cell.length_c   1.000
_cell.angle_alpha   90.00
_cell.angle_beta   90.00
_cell.angle_gamma   90.00
#
_symmetry.space_group_name_H-M   'P 1'
#
loop_
_entity.id
_entity.type
_entity.pdbx_description
1 polymer ?
#
loop_
_entity_poly.entity_id
_entity_poly.type
_entity_poly.pdbx_seq_one_letter_code
_entity_poly.pdbx_strand_id
1 'polypeptide(L)'
;MRIATMTDGRQNRLALGHDERWYDVGDASTESAITVLLKGVDAARVFVTVERALSQDFAPVMPLLPSRNVMCLGKNFVAHAEEFALFNRDAEVVPSAPIIFTKAVAALCGPTDSLVVQEGLAHQLDYETELAVVIGKSGRNIGADSAGEYIAAYTVINDVTARDLQALHAQWFLGKSLPGASPMGPVLVTPDELDPLGDRLLSTWVNGELRQRAALSDMIVSVEQAIATISRVVPLQVGDVIAMGTPAGVAVSFDPPRFLQNGDHIVSEIEGIGRLENTVCIV
;
A
#
# COMPACT_ATOMS: atom_id res chain seq x y z
N MET A 1 5.86 -13.76 -9.60
CA MET A 1 7.09 -12.95 -9.92
C MET A 1 7.19 -11.79 -8.96
N ARG A 2 8.40 -11.46 -8.48
CA ARG A 2 8.66 -10.33 -7.58
C ARG A 2 9.52 -9.30 -8.28
N ILE A 3 9.14 -8.03 -8.24
CA ILE A 3 9.88 -6.92 -8.83
C ILE A 3 10.08 -5.83 -7.78
N ALA A 4 11.29 -5.29 -7.70
CA ALA A 4 11.65 -4.18 -6.84
C ALA A 4 12.36 -3.08 -7.62
N THR A 5 12.23 -1.85 -7.16
CA THR A 5 13.21 -0.81 -7.44
C THR A 5 14.25 -0.86 -6.33
N MET A 6 15.51 -1.07 -6.71
CA MET A 6 16.65 -1.23 -5.79
C MET A 6 17.63 -0.09 -5.97
N THR A 7 18.21 0.43 -4.89
CA THR A 7 19.20 1.50 -4.92
C THR A 7 20.47 1.17 -4.14
N ASP A 8 21.62 1.64 -4.62
CA ASP A 8 22.90 1.70 -3.89
C ASP A 8 23.21 3.13 -3.40
N GLY A 9 22.22 4.04 -3.46
CA GLY A 9 22.37 5.46 -3.15
C GLY A 9 22.94 6.32 -4.30
N ARG A 10 23.37 5.70 -5.42
CA ARG A 10 23.89 6.39 -6.61
C ARG A 10 23.01 6.19 -7.84
N GLN A 11 22.42 5.03 -7.95
CA GLN A 11 21.55 4.65 -9.06
C GLN A 11 20.38 3.80 -8.57
N ASN A 12 19.28 3.90 -9.29
CA ASN A 12 18.12 3.05 -9.08
C ASN A 12 18.03 2.02 -10.21
N ARG A 13 17.92 0.75 -9.83
CA ARG A 13 17.80 -0.37 -10.77
C ARG A 13 16.48 -1.08 -10.58
N LEU A 14 15.85 -1.45 -11.67
CA LEU A 14 14.75 -2.39 -11.62
C LEU A 14 15.32 -3.80 -11.44
N ALA A 15 14.81 -4.54 -10.47
CA ALA A 15 15.30 -5.85 -10.11
C ALA A 15 14.19 -6.90 -10.06
N LEU A 16 14.53 -8.10 -10.53
CA LEU A 16 13.69 -9.29 -10.44
C LEU A 16 14.16 -10.16 -9.26
N GLY A 17 13.25 -10.52 -8.36
CA GLY A 17 13.50 -11.46 -7.27
C GLY A 17 13.38 -12.91 -7.74
N HIS A 18 14.41 -13.73 -7.46
CA HIS A 18 14.40 -15.17 -7.69
C HIS A 18 15.37 -15.85 -6.70
N ASP A 19 14.96 -16.94 -6.06
CA ASP A 19 15.76 -17.73 -5.11
C ASP A 19 16.52 -16.84 -4.08
N GLU A 20 15.79 -15.97 -3.40
CA GLU A 20 16.29 -15.02 -2.38
C GLU A 20 17.35 -14.02 -2.89
N ARG A 21 17.52 -13.89 -4.19
CA ARG A 21 18.43 -12.94 -4.83
C ARG A 21 17.67 -11.97 -5.72
N TRP A 22 18.31 -10.83 -5.97
CA TRP A 22 17.82 -9.80 -6.87
C TRP A 22 18.72 -9.72 -8.10
N TYR A 23 18.09 -9.64 -9.26
CA TYR A 23 18.78 -9.61 -10.56
C TYR A 23 18.40 -8.34 -11.32
N ASP A 24 19.41 -7.60 -11.75
CA ASP A 24 19.24 -6.36 -12.52
C ASP A 24 18.55 -6.61 -13.86
N VAL A 25 17.43 -5.94 -14.10
CA VAL A 25 16.70 -6.01 -15.37
C VAL A 25 16.73 -4.69 -16.14
N GLY A 26 17.37 -3.66 -15.60
CA GLY A 26 17.55 -2.37 -16.28
C GLY A 26 17.32 -1.16 -15.37
N ASP A 27 17.20 0.01 -15.99
CA ASP A 27 16.94 1.24 -15.28
C ASP A 27 15.52 1.26 -14.68
N ALA A 28 15.42 1.74 -13.45
CA ALA A 28 14.16 1.79 -12.74
C ALA A 28 13.30 2.97 -13.22
N SER A 29 12.08 2.66 -13.62
CA SER A 29 10.98 3.60 -13.82
C SER A 29 9.65 2.89 -13.60
N THR A 30 8.59 3.64 -13.37
CA THR A 30 7.22 3.06 -13.28
C THR A 30 6.87 2.32 -14.57
N GLU A 31 7.20 2.88 -15.72
CA GLU A 31 6.92 2.27 -17.03
C GLU A 31 7.72 0.97 -17.22
N SER A 32 9.02 0.93 -16.85
CA SER A 32 9.82 -0.29 -16.94
C SER A 32 9.34 -1.37 -15.99
N ALA A 33 8.97 -1.04 -14.73
CA ALA A 33 8.43 -1.99 -13.77
C ALA A 33 7.16 -2.67 -14.29
N ILE A 34 6.20 -1.88 -14.77
CA ILE A 34 4.95 -2.40 -15.31
C ILE A 34 5.20 -3.18 -16.61
N THR A 35 6.10 -2.71 -17.48
CA THR A 35 6.45 -3.43 -18.70
C THR A 35 6.99 -4.83 -18.40
N VAL A 36 7.85 -4.98 -17.38
CA VAL A 36 8.38 -6.29 -16.97
C VAL A 36 7.27 -7.16 -16.38
N LEU A 37 6.41 -6.60 -15.52
CA LEU A 37 5.25 -7.33 -14.97
C LEU A 37 4.34 -7.89 -16.08
N LEU A 38 4.02 -7.08 -17.08
CA LEU A 38 3.12 -7.46 -18.18
C LEU A 38 3.73 -8.47 -19.16
N LYS A 39 5.07 -8.51 -19.30
CA LYS A 39 5.76 -9.53 -20.13
C LYS A 39 5.75 -10.91 -19.49
N GLY A 40 5.46 -11.00 -18.20
CA GLY A 40 5.35 -12.25 -17.47
C GLY A 40 6.70 -12.92 -17.11
N VAL A 41 6.58 -13.99 -16.33
CA VAL A 41 7.70 -14.70 -15.70
C VAL A 41 8.68 -15.27 -16.72
N ASP A 42 8.20 -15.80 -17.85
CA ASP A 42 9.06 -16.45 -18.84
C ASP A 42 10.00 -15.46 -19.55
N ALA A 43 9.51 -14.25 -19.86
CA ALA A 43 10.34 -13.20 -20.41
C ALA A 43 11.35 -12.63 -19.39
N ALA A 44 10.99 -12.63 -18.11
CA ALA A 44 11.84 -12.15 -17.02
C ALA A 44 12.98 -13.14 -16.67
N ARG A 45 12.78 -14.44 -16.87
CA ARG A 45 13.81 -15.48 -16.60
C ARG A 45 15.12 -15.27 -17.38
N VAL A 46 15.07 -14.60 -18.53
CA VAL A 46 16.27 -14.25 -19.33
C VAL A 46 17.25 -13.36 -18.54
N PHE A 47 16.77 -12.65 -17.52
CA PHE A 47 17.58 -11.74 -16.69
C PHE A 47 18.17 -12.44 -15.46
N VAL A 48 17.77 -13.68 -15.15
CA VAL A 48 18.27 -14.43 -13.99
C VAL A 48 19.60 -15.10 -14.35
N THR A 49 20.66 -14.32 -14.37
CA THR A 49 22.04 -14.80 -14.59
C THR A 49 22.95 -14.29 -13.47
N VAL A 50 24.03 -15.02 -13.18
CA VAL A 50 24.98 -14.66 -12.10
C VAL A 50 25.57 -13.25 -12.31
N GLU A 51 25.83 -12.88 -13.56
CA GLU A 51 26.40 -11.57 -13.95
C GLU A 51 25.45 -10.42 -13.66
N ARG A 52 24.15 -10.70 -13.55
CA ARG A 52 23.10 -9.70 -13.26
C ARG A 52 22.66 -9.68 -11.80
N ALA A 53 23.20 -10.53 -10.95
CA ALA A 53 22.90 -10.51 -9.53
C ALA A 53 23.35 -9.17 -8.91
N LEU A 54 22.43 -8.47 -8.24
CA LEU A 54 22.76 -7.26 -7.49
C LEU A 54 23.55 -7.60 -6.24
N SER A 55 24.49 -6.73 -5.87
CA SER A 55 25.23 -6.83 -4.61
C SER A 55 24.32 -6.56 -3.40
N GLN A 56 24.79 -6.92 -2.21
CA GLN A 56 24.08 -6.66 -0.95
C GLN A 56 24.00 -5.16 -0.58
N ASP A 57 24.73 -4.29 -1.31
CA ASP A 57 24.66 -2.84 -1.10
C ASP A 57 23.37 -2.22 -1.65
N PHE A 58 22.64 -2.96 -2.50
CA PHE A 58 21.35 -2.52 -3.01
C PHE A 58 20.22 -2.80 -2.03
N ALA A 59 19.44 -1.77 -1.71
CA ALA A 59 18.26 -1.85 -0.85
C ALA A 59 16.99 -1.48 -1.62
N PRO A 60 15.82 -2.03 -1.26
CA PRO A 60 14.56 -1.66 -1.92
C PRO A 60 14.16 -0.21 -1.58
N VAL A 61 13.69 0.50 -2.59
CA VAL A 61 13.02 1.79 -2.47
C VAL A 61 11.58 1.65 -2.98
N MET A 62 10.80 2.73 -2.99
CA MET A 62 9.43 2.69 -3.51
C MET A 62 9.41 2.05 -4.92
N PRO A 63 8.66 0.94 -5.10
CA PRO A 63 8.79 0.12 -6.31
C PRO A 63 8.21 0.78 -7.56
N LEU A 64 7.23 1.67 -7.40
CA LEU A 64 6.67 2.50 -8.46
C LEU A 64 6.11 3.80 -7.90
N LEU A 65 6.16 4.87 -8.69
CA LEU A 65 5.48 6.14 -8.40
C LEU A 65 4.25 6.25 -9.32
N PRO A 66 3.01 6.20 -8.81
CA PRO A 66 1.84 6.33 -9.65
C PRO A 66 1.74 7.74 -10.25
N SER A 67 1.22 7.86 -11.47
CA SER A 67 1.03 9.14 -12.15
C SER A 67 -0.19 9.93 -11.64
N ARG A 68 -1.09 9.26 -10.93
CA ARG A 68 -2.31 9.82 -10.34
C ARG A 68 -2.36 9.52 -8.85
N ASN A 69 -3.21 10.26 -8.13
CA ASN A 69 -3.46 10.00 -6.72
C ASN A 69 -3.89 8.55 -6.49
N VAL A 70 -3.45 7.97 -5.37
CA VAL A 70 -3.90 6.66 -4.93
C VAL A 70 -5.40 6.71 -4.66
N MET A 71 -6.15 5.77 -5.19
CA MET A 71 -7.56 5.56 -4.86
C MET A 71 -7.63 4.66 -3.63
N CYS A 72 -8.45 5.01 -2.65
CA CYS A 72 -8.48 4.31 -1.37
C CYS A 72 -9.90 3.89 -1.00
N LEU A 73 -10.04 2.72 -0.38
CA LEU A 73 -11.29 2.26 0.23
C LEU A 73 -11.29 2.57 1.72
N GLY A 74 -12.35 3.22 2.21
CA GLY A 74 -12.59 3.42 3.64
C GLY A 74 -13.50 2.34 4.22
N LYS A 75 -13.26 1.98 5.51
CA LYS A 75 -14.08 1.04 6.29
C LYS A 75 -14.26 -0.33 5.61
N ASN A 76 -13.20 -0.89 5.05
CA ASN A 76 -13.28 -2.13 4.28
C ASN A 76 -13.06 -3.41 5.11
N PHE A 77 -13.00 -3.32 6.43
CA PHE A 77 -12.98 -4.44 7.37
C PHE A 77 -14.06 -4.23 8.42
N VAL A 78 -14.88 -5.26 8.71
CA VAL A 78 -16.01 -5.13 9.63
C VAL A 78 -15.58 -4.59 10.99
N ALA A 79 -14.57 -5.22 11.63
CA ALA A 79 -14.09 -4.80 12.94
C ALA A 79 -13.57 -3.35 12.95
N HIS A 80 -12.89 -2.90 11.89
CA HIS A 80 -12.46 -1.51 11.75
C HIS A 80 -13.63 -0.56 11.56
N ALA A 81 -14.65 -0.95 10.79
CA ALA A 81 -15.86 -0.16 10.61
C ALA A 81 -16.59 0.03 11.94
N GLU A 82 -16.64 -1.01 12.80
CA GLU A 82 -17.20 -0.94 14.14
C GLU A 82 -16.42 0.01 15.06
N GLU A 83 -15.07 -0.08 15.10
CA GLU A 83 -14.22 0.84 15.85
C GLU A 83 -14.44 2.29 15.42
N PHE A 84 -14.45 2.53 14.10
CA PHE A 84 -14.61 3.87 13.55
C PHE A 84 -16.00 4.45 13.81
N ALA A 85 -17.05 3.63 13.81
CA ALA A 85 -18.40 4.03 14.15
C ALA A 85 -18.52 4.46 15.63
N LEU A 86 -17.86 3.76 16.55
CA LEU A 86 -17.80 4.14 17.96
C LEU A 86 -17.13 5.51 18.15
N PHE A 87 -16.02 5.75 17.44
CA PHE A 87 -15.30 7.02 17.51
C PHE A 87 -16.10 8.19 16.95
N ASN A 88 -16.70 8.04 15.75
CA ASN A 88 -17.46 9.10 15.07
C ASN A 88 -18.94 9.16 15.44
N ARG A 89 -19.46 8.20 16.24
CA ARG A 89 -20.88 8.04 16.54
C ARG A 89 -21.74 7.89 15.27
N ASP A 90 -21.21 7.14 14.28
CA ASP A 90 -21.90 6.87 13.04
C ASP A 90 -23.12 5.95 13.26
N ALA A 91 -24.22 6.26 12.59
CA ALA A 91 -25.43 5.44 12.66
C ALA A 91 -25.31 4.16 11.81
N GLU A 92 -24.53 4.18 10.75
CA GLU A 92 -24.28 3.05 9.85
C GLU A 92 -22.85 2.56 10.04
N VAL A 93 -22.70 1.35 10.61
CA VAL A 93 -21.39 0.76 10.89
C VAL A 93 -20.71 0.33 9.60
N VAL A 94 -21.37 -0.54 8.83
CA VAL A 94 -20.88 -0.99 7.53
C VAL A 94 -21.60 -0.19 6.44
N PRO A 95 -20.88 0.60 5.63
CA PRO A 95 -21.51 1.40 4.58
C PRO A 95 -22.25 0.52 3.56
N SER A 96 -23.43 0.98 3.11
CA SER A 96 -24.22 0.32 2.07
C SER A 96 -23.56 0.34 0.68
N ALA A 97 -22.59 1.23 0.48
CA ALA A 97 -21.72 1.28 -0.69
C ALA A 97 -20.27 1.57 -0.28
N PRO A 98 -19.26 1.10 -1.05
CA PRO A 98 -17.86 1.36 -0.75
C PRO A 98 -17.58 2.86 -0.64
N ILE A 99 -16.92 3.26 0.45
CA ILE A 99 -16.39 4.63 0.59
C ILE A 99 -15.11 4.70 -0.23
N ILE A 100 -15.10 5.57 -1.26
CA ILE A 100 -13.93 5.81 -2.10
C ILE A 100 -13.41 7.22 -1.84
N PHE A 101 -12.14 7.33 -1.50
CA PHE A 101 -11.43 8.59 -1.34
C PHE A 101 -10.08 8.53 -2.06
N THR A 102 -9.27 9.58 -1.94
CA THR A 102 -7.98 9.64 -2.63
C THR A 102 -6.90 10.17 -1.69
N LYS A 103 -5.67 9.72 -1.92
CA LYS A 103 -4.44 10.17 -1.26
C LYS A 103 -3.51 10.77 -2.31
N ALA A 104 -2.92 11.92 -2.02
CA ALA A 104 -2.00 12.59 -2.93
C ALA A 104 -0.73 11.75 -3.20
N VAL A 105 -0.25 11.74 -4.43
CA VAL A 105 1.04 11.09 -4.78
C VAL A 105 2.18 11.63 -3.93
N ALA A 106 2.16 12.94 -3.61
CA ALA A 106 3.17 13.57 -2.74
C ALA A 106 3.23 13.02 -1.31
N ALA A 107 2.21 12.27 -0.87
CA ALA A 107 2.22 11.60 0.43
C ALA A 107 3.07 10.33 0.44
N LEU A 108 3.34 9.74 -0.73
CA LEU A 108 4.05 8.47 -0.81
C LEU A 108 5.55 8.63 -0.51
N CYS A 109 6.12 7.61 0.14
CA CYS A 109 7.55 7.46 0.39
C CYS A 109 7.96 5.99 0.30
N GLY A 110 9.26 5.72 0.42
CA GLY A 110 9.83 4.37 0.28
C GLY A 110 9.60 3.49 1.51
N PRO A 111 9.85 2.18 1.35
CA PRO A 111 9.56 1.17 2.37
C PRO A 111 10.35 1.32 3.67
N THR A 112 11.48 2.03 3.64
CA THR A 112 12.38 2.25 4.79
C THR A 112 12.64 3.73 5.07
N ASP A 113 11.93 4.64 4.40
CA ASP A 113 12.07 6.08 4.60
C ASP A 113 11.55 6.50 5.98
N SER A 114 12.12 7.56 6.55
CA SER A 114 11.54 8.20 7.73
C SER A 114 10.24 8.92 7.35
N LEU A 115 9.21 8.78 8.20
CA LEU A 115 7.94 9.52 8.05
C LEU A 115 8.13 10.92 8.62
N VAL A 116 8.56 11.85 7.78
CA VAL A 116 8.88 13.21 8.21
C VAL A 116 7.60 14.04 8.26
N VAL A 117 7.23 14.51 9.46
CA VAL A 117 6.06 15.36 9.70
C VAL A 117 6.50 16.66 10.33
N GLN A 118 6.07 17.78 9.77
CA GLN A 118 6.36 19.09 10.32
C GLN A 118 5.70 19.27 11.70
N GLU A 119 6.47 19.76 12.71
CA GLU A 119 5.94 20.05 14.04
C GLU A 119 4.75 21.03 13.96
N GLY A 120 3.68 20.72 14.69
CA GLY A 120 2.46 21.52 14.71
C GLY A 120 1.53 21.33 13.53
N LEU A 121 1.92 20.56 12.50
CA LEU A 121 1.04 20.26 11.37
C LEU A 121 -0.04 19.24 11.71
N ALA A 122 0.31 18.20 12.48
CA ALA A 122 -0.62 17.15 12.91
C ALA A 122 -0.22 16.63 14.30
N HIS A 123 -1.22 16.42 15.17
CA HIS A 123 -1.04 15.96 16.54
C HIS A 123 -1.58 14.55 16.80
N GLN A 124 -2.34 14.00 15.85
CA GLN A 124 -3.01 12.72 15.98
C GLN A 124 -2.66 11.83 14.79
N LEU A 125 -1.35 11.46 14.69
CA LEU A 125 -0.86 10.57 13.65
C LEU A 125 -1.24 9.13 13.94
N ASP A 126 -1.79 8.45 12.94
CA ASP A 126 -2.27 7.07 13.01
C ASP A 126 -1.71 6.25 11.86
N TYR A 127 -1.52 4.97 12.09
CA TYR A 127 -1.08 3.98 11.09
C TYR A 127 -2.28 3.20 10.55
N GLU A 128 -2.23 2.86 9.28
CA GLU A 128 -3.22 2.04 8.58
C GLU A 128 -2.52 1.17 7.53
N THR A 129 -2.10 -0.02 7.92
CA THR A 129 -1.52 -0.98 6.96
C THR A 129 -2.61 -1.53 6.05
N GLU A 130 -2.35 -1.51 4.73
CA GLU A 130 -3.30 -1.91 3.69
C GLU A 130 -2.63 -2.70 2.57
N LEU A 131 -3.42 -3.56 1.92
CA LEU A 131 -3.07 -4.11 0.61
C LEU A 131 -3.20 -3.00 -0.44
N ALA A 132 -2.18 -2.83 -1.27
CA ALA A 132 -2.24 -1.97 -2.45
C ALA A 132 -2.23 -2.81 -3.73
N VAL A 133 -3.16 -2.50 -4.64
CA VAL A 133 -3.35 -3.17 -5.93
C VAL A 133 -2.83 -2.26 -7.03
N VAL A 134 -1.94 -2.77 -7.88
CA VAL A 134 -1.40 -2.05 -9.04
C VAL A 134 -2.10 -2.48 -10.30
N ILE A 135 -2.65 -1.53 -11.05
CA ILE A 135 -3.37 -1.78 -12.30
C ILE A 135 -2.37 -1.95 -13.46
N GLY A 136 -2.52 -3.06 -14.19
CA GLY A 136 -1.67 -3.41 -15.34
C GLY A 136 -2.30 -3.20 -16.70
N LYS A 137 -3.60 -2.99 -16.77
CA LYS A 137 -4.36 -2.83 -18.02
C LYS A 137 -5.36 -1.68 -17.86
N SER A 138 -5.35 -0.74 -18.79
CA SER A 138 -6.34 0.34 -18.78
C SER A 138 -7.73 -0.18 -19.11
N GLY A 139 -8.76 0.34 -18.42
CA GLY A 139 -10.13 -0.08 -18.67
C GLY A 139 -11.19 0.81 -18.01
N ARG A 140 -12.42 0.62 -18.45
CA ARG A 140 -13.62 1.25 -17.90
C ARG A 140 -14.77 0.25 -17.91
N ASN A 141 -15.70 0.35 -16.95
CA ASN A 141 -16.82 -0.59 -16.78
C ASN A 141 -16.35 -2.06 -16.72
N ILE A 142 -15.29 -2.31 -15.95
CA ILE A 142 -14.71 -3.64 -15.76
C ILE A 142 -15.66 -4.45 -14.89
N GLY A 143 -16.05 -5.65 -15.35
CA GLY A 143 -16.82 -6.58 -14.52
C GLY A 143 -15.97 -7.21 -13.42
N ALA A 144 -16.55 -7.51 -12.26
CA ALA A 144 -15.82 -8.17 -11.18
C ALA A 144 -15.21 -9.50 -11.63
N ASP A 145 -15.91 -10.29 -12.44
CA ASP A 145 -15.43 -11.59 -12.94
C ASP A 145 -14.19 -11.47 -13.84
N SER A 146 -13.96 -10.31 -14.46
CA SER A 146 -12.80 -10.05 -15.34
C SER A 146 -11.76 -9.14 -14.71
N ALA A 147 -12.00 -8.64 -13.49
CA ALA A 147 -11.14 -7.65 -12.84
C ALA A 147 -9.71 -8.17 -12.59
N GLY A 148 -9.55 -9.48 -12.34
CA GLY A 148 -8.23 -10.11 -12.16
C GLY A 148 -7.29 -9.91 -13.34
N GLU A 149 -7.80 -9.80 -14.58
CA GLU A 149 -7.00 -9.54 -15.78
C GLU A 149 -6.38 -8.14 -15.82
N TYR A 150 -6.84 -7.25 -14.96
CA TYR A 150 -6.39 -5.86 -14.86
C TYR A 150 -5.36 -5.64 -13.76
N ILE A 151 -5.08 -6.64 -12.95
CA ILE A 151 -4.13 -6.57 -11.84
C ILE A 151 -2.73 -6.94 -12.34
N ALA A 152 -1.78 -6.01 -12.22
CA ALA A 152 -0.37 -6.31 -12.50
C ALA A 152 0.33 -6.91 -11.29
N ALA A 153 0.11 -6.34 -10.11
CA ALA A 153 0.79 -6.74 -8.89
C ALA A 153 0.05 -6.27 -7.64
N TYR A 154 0.51 -6.79 -6.50
CA TYR A 154 0.19 -6.34 -5.15
C TYR A 154 1.43 -5.79 -4.46
N THR A 155 1.23 -4.86 -3.53
CA THR A 155 2.25 -4.33 -2.63
C THR A 155 1.64 -3.93 -1.29
N VAL A 156 2.46 -3.51 -0.33
CA VAL A 156 1.99 -2.97 0.96
C VAL A 156 1.97 -1.45 0.88
N ILE A 157 0.97 -0.82 1.48
CA ILE A 157 0.95 0.62 1.75
C ILE A 157 0.54 0.85 3.21
N ASN A 158 1.12 1.86 3.85
CA ASN A 158 0.61 2.37 5.12
C ASN A 158 -0.09 3.71 4.86
N ASP A 159 -1.42 3.71 4.93
CA ASP A 159 -2.25 4.91 4.72
C ASP A 159 -2.23 5.83 5.94
N VAL A 160 -1.01 6.32 6.31
CA VAL A 160 -0.83 7.18 7.47
C VAL A 160 -1.80 8.36 7.44
N THR A 161 -2.45 8.56 8.59
CA THR A 161 -3.58 9.48 8.75
C THR A 161 -3.32 10.47 9.87
N ALA A 162 -3.53 11.76 9.60
CA ALA A 162 -3.66 12.79 10.62
C ALA A 162 -5.14 12.90 11.01
N ARG A 163 -5.54 12.28 12.13
CA ARG A 163 -6.94 12.20 12.57
C ARG A 163 -7.54 13.56 12.88
N ASP A 164 -6.75 14.47 13.46
CA ASP A 164 -7.15 15.85 13.71
C ASP A 164 -7.48 16.62 12.41
N LEU A 165 -6.64 16.49 11.38
CA LEU A 165 -6.93 17.08 10.06
C LEU A 165 -8.09 16.37 9.35
N GLN A 166 -8.20 15.04 9.49
CA GLN A 166 -9.33 14.28 8.96
C GLN A 166 -10.66 14.72 9.58
N ALA A 167 -10.68 14.99 10.89
CA ALA A 167 -11.86 15.45 11.61
C ALA A 167 -12.19 16.92 11.31
N LEU A 168 -11.16 17.77 11.14
CA LEU A 168 -11.34 19.20 10.87
C LEU A 168 -11.97 19.47 9.51
N HIS A 169 -11.64 18.65 8.52
CA HIS A 169 -12.12 18.82 7.15
C HIS A 169 -13.20 17.78 6.83
N ALA A 170 -14.27 18.18 6.17
CA ALA A 170 -15.36 17.29 5.80
C ALA A 170 -14.93 16.13 4.86
N GLN A 171 -13.87 16.35 4.07
CA GLN A 171 -13.26 15.36 3.19
C GLN A 171 -11.94 14.88 3.77
N TRP A 172 -11.64 13.57 3.66
CA TRP A 172 -10.46 12.96 4.29
C TRP A 172 -9.14 13.33 3.62
N PHE A 173 -9.17 13.88 2.41
CA PHE A 173 -8.01 14.11 1.55
C PHE A 173 -6.83 14.80 2.26
N LEU A 174 -7.07 15.88 3.02
CA LEU A 174 -5.98 16.59 3.72
C LEU A 174 -5.40 15.77 4.88
N GLY A 175 -6.23 15.09 5.66
CA GLY A 175 -5.77 14.20 6.74
C GLY A 175 -5.03 12.96 6.24
N LYS A 176 -5.22 12.58 4.98
CA LYS A 176 -4.61 11.43 4.31
C LYS A 176 -3.41 11.78 3.41
N SER A 177 -3.04 13.07 3.29
CA SER A 177 -2.07 13.52 2.28
C SER A 177 -0.89 14.29 2.87
N LEU A 178 -0.44 13.92 4.08
CA LEU A 178 0.80 14.46 4.65
C LEU A 178 1.99 14.10 3.74
N PRO A 179 2.78 15.07 3.26
CA PRO A 179 3.87 14.81 2.33
C PRO A 179 4.90 13.81 2.88
N GLY A 180 5.25 12.77 2.12
CA GLY A 180 6.26 11.78 2.48
C GLY A 180 5.93 10.93 3.72
N ALA A 181 4.65 10.88 4.15
CA ALA A 181 4.26 10.15 5.35
C ALA A 181 3.57 8.80 5.09
N SER A 182 3.42 8.38 3.81
CA SER A 182 2.75 7.12 3.47
C SER A 182 3.68 6.19 2.70
N PRO A 183 4.37 5.27 3.40
CA PRO A 183 5.28 4.35 2.78
C PRO A 183 4.54 3.30 1.92
N MET A 184 5.15 2.96 0.77
CA MET A 184 4.65 1.94 -0.14
C MET A 184 5.80 1.06 -0.66
N GLY A 185 5.57 -0.23 -0.72
CA GLY A 185 6.54 -1.25 -1.15
C GLY A 185 6.44 -2.52 -0.31
N PRO A 186 7.53 -3.25 -0.06
CA PRO A 186 8.88 -3.02 -0.60
C PRO A 186 9.03 -3.49 -2.05
N VAL A 187 8.14 -4.36 -2.50
CA VAL A 187 8.19 -5.02 -3.80
C VAL A 187 6.81 -5.08 -4.45
N LEU A 188 6.77 -5.29 -5.75
CA LEU A 188 5.57 -5.65 -6.50
C LEU A 188 5.55 -7.17 -6.68
N VAL A 189 4.47 -7.83 -6.27
CA VAL A 189 4.29 -9.28 -6.35
C VAL A 189 3.12 -9.60 -7.28
N THR A 190 3.35 -10.42 -8.30
CA THR A 190 2.29 -10.79 -9.24
C THR A 190 1.25 -11.71 -8.58
N PRO A 191 -0.02 -11.69 -9.05
CA PRO A 191 -1.11 -12.47 -8.44
C PRO A 191 -0.82 -13.96 -8.30
N ASP A 192 -0.14 -14.57 -9.28
CA ASP A 192 0.21 -15.99 -9.30
C ASP A 192 1.08 -16.46 -8.11
N GLU A 193 1.84 -15.55 -7.47
CA GLU A 193 2.63 -15.87 -6.28
C GLU A 193 1.84 -15.75 -4.96
N LEU A 194 0.67 -15.15 -5.00
CA LEU A 194 -0.14 -14.86 -3.81
C LEU A 194 -1.48 -15.62 -3.78
N ASP A 195 -1.76 -16.47 -4.76
CA ASP A 195 -3.00 -17.25 -4.80
C ASP A 195 -2.94 -18.44 -3.80
N PRO A 196 -3.92 -18.60 -2.89
CA PRO A 196 -5.04 -17.69 -2.64
C PRO A 196 -4.62 -16.45 -1.82
N LEU A 197 -4.98 -15.26 -2.33
CA LEU A 197 -4.66 -13.98 -1.69
C LEU A 197 -5.34 -13.85 -0.32
N GLY A 198 -6.57 -14.35 -0.18
CA GLY A 198 -7.39 -14.18 1.02
C GLY A 198 -6.78 -14.75 2.29
N ASP A 199 -5.98 -15.79 2.19
CA ASP A 199 -5.36 -16.46 3.35
C ASP A 199 -4.16 -15.70 3.93
N ARG A 200 -3.69 -14.63 3.26
CA ARG A 200 -2.54 -13.84 3.72
C ARG A 200 -2.92 -12.95 4.89
N LEU A 201 -2.04 -12.91 5.90
CA LEU A 201 -2.21 -12.04 7.05
C LEU A 201 -1.57 -10.68 6.80
N LEU A 202 -2.34 -9.64 7.14
CA LEU A 202 -1.88 -8.28 7.27
C LEU A 202 -1.62 -8.02 8.76
N SER A 203 -0.48 -7.43 9.09
CA SER A 203 -0.11 -7.13 10.47
C SER A 203 0.63 -5.80 10.58
N THR A 204 0.41 -5.09 11.71
CA THR A 204 1.12 -3.86 12.06
C THR A 204 1.68 -3.95 13.47
N TRP A 205 2.92 -3.57 13.63
CA TRP A 205 3.58 -3.39 14.94
C TRP A 205 4.03 -1.95 15.12
N VAL A 206 3.90 -1.45 16.33
CA VAL A 206 4.49 -0.16 16.75
C VAL A 206 5.41 -0.44 17.93
N ASN A 207 6.68 -0.10 17.80
CA ASN A 207 7.71 -0.38 18.81
C ASN A 207 7.75 -1.85 19.26
N GLY A 208 7.52 -2.77 18.31
CA GLY A 208 7.48 -4.21 18.55
C GLY A 208 6.17 -4.75 19.13
N GLU A 209 5.20 -3.89 19.47
CA GLU A 209 3.87 -4.30 19.93
C GLU A 209 2.92 -4.50 18.76
N LEU A 210 2.30 -5.67 18.68
CA LEU A 210 1.28 -5.97 17.66
C LEU A 210 0.04 -5.10 17.88
N ARG A 211 -0.35 -4.34 16.86
CA ARG A 211 -1.49 -3.41 16.88
C ARG A 211 -2.63 -3.85 15.96
N GLN A 212 -2.32 -4.27 14.77
CA GLN A 212 -3.31 -4.74 13.79
C GLN A 212 -2.96 -6.15 13.34
N ARG A 213 -3.97 -7.01 13.16
CA ARG A 213 -3.83 -8.32 12.53
C ARG A 213 -5.17 -8.80 11.98
N ALA A 214 -5.22 -9.10 10.69
CA ALA A 214 -6.39 -9.65 10.02
C ALA A 214 -5.99 -10.46 8.79
N ALA A 215 -6.86 -11.37 8.35
CA ALA A 215 -6.71 -12.00 7.05
C ALA A 215 -7.26 -11.08 5.94
N LEU A 216 -6.69 -11.12 4.75
CA LEU A 216 -7.21 -10.34 3.62
C LEU A 216 -8.60 -10.80 3.18
N SER A 217 -9.01 -12.04 3.52
CA SER A 217 -10.38 -12.54 3.35
C SER A 217 -11.42 -11.81 4.21
N ASP A 218 -11.01 -11.08 5.25
CA ASP A 218 -11.90 -10.32 6.12
C ASP A 218 -12.34 -8.98 5.51
N MET A 219 -11.85 -8.64 4.32
CA MET A 219 -12.29 -7.46 3.56
C MET A 219 -13.76 -7.58 3.18
N ILE A 220 -14.53 -6.51 3.41
CA ILE A 220 -15.96 -6.40 3.04
C ILE A 220 -16.13 -6.37 1.52
N VAL A 221 -15.30 -5.56 0.87
CA VAL A 221 -15.27 -5.37 -0.59
C VAL A 221 -14.01 -6.04 -1.12
N SER A 222 -14.14 -7.04 -1.97
CA SER A 222 -12.99 -7.71 -2.57
C SER A 222 -12.24 -6.79 -3.55
N VAL A 223 -11.02 -7.18 -3.93
CA VAL A 223 -10.23 -6.46 -4.94
C VAL A 223 -11.01 -6.32 -6.26
N GLU A 224 -11.66 -7.38 -6.70
CA GLU A 224 -12.44 -7.41 -7.94
C GLU A 224 -13.65 -6.48 -7.88
N GLN A 225 -14.34 -6.45 -6.74
CA GLN A 225 -15.47 -5.56 -6.50
C GLN A 225 -15.04 -4.09 -6.43
N ALA A 226 -13.87 -3.80 -5.84
CA ALA A 226 -13.29 -2.46 -5.80
C ALA A 226 -12.97 -1.95 -7.21
N ILE A 227 -12.27 -2.76 -8.03
CA ILE A 227 -11.97 -2.46 -9.43
C ILE A 227 -13.26 -2.22 -10.22
N ALA A 228 -14.25 -3.10 -10.08
CA ALA A 228 -15.53 -2.98 -10.78
C ALA A 228 -16.24 -1.67 -10.38
N THR A 229 -16.30 -1.37 -9.08
CA THR A 229 -16.97 -0.16 -8.57
C THR A 229 -16.31 1.11 -9.06
N ILE A 230 -14.99 1.21 -8.92
CA ILE A 230 -14.22 2.40 -9.32
C ILE A 230 -14.30 2.60 -10.83
N SER A 231 -14.08 1.54 -11.62
CA SER A 231 -13.99 1.63 -13.08
C SER A 231 -15.31 2.01 -13.77
N ARG A 232 -16.44 1.91 -13.09
CA ARG A 232 -17.75 2.40 -13.60
C ARG A 232 -17.75 3.91 -13.76
N VAL A 233 -17.03 4.64 -12.92
CA VAL A 233 -16.99 6.09 -12.88
C VAL A 233 -15.66 6.64 -13.37
N VAL A 234 -14.55 6.11 -12.85
CA VAL A 234 -13.19 6.56 -13.13
C VAL A 234 -12.51 5.53 -14.03
N PRO A 235 -12.17 5.88 -15.29
CA PRO A 235 -11.37 4.99 -16.12
C PRO A 235 -10.05 4.67 -15.45
N LEU A 236 -9.73 3.39 -15.26
CA LEU A 236 -8.46 2.94 -14.72
C LEU A 236 -7.38 3.00 -15.78
N GLN A 237 -6.16 3.34 -15.36
CA GLN A 237 -4.97 3.41 -16.19
C GLN A 237 -3.88 2.48 -15.65
N VAL A 238 -3.00 2.07 -16.55
CA VAL A 238 -1.81 1.30 -16.17
C VAL A 238 -0.98 2.10 -15.17
N GLY A 239 -0.60 1.49 -14.06
CA GLY A 239 0.13 2.12 -12.96
C GLY A 239 -0.74 2.83 -11.91
N ASP A 240 -2.07 2.83 -12.06
CA ASP A 240 -2.95 3.24 -10.96
C ASP A 240 -2.78 2.32 -9.76
N VAL A 241 -2.91 2.89 -8.57
CA VAL A 241 -2.85 2.17 -7.31
C VAL A 241 -4.17 2.31 -6.57
N ILE A 242 -4.69 1.18 -6.05
CA ILE A 242 -5.89 1.12 -5.21
C ILE A 242 -5.48 0.56 -3.85
N ALA A 243 -5.62 1.33 -2.79
CA ALA A 243 -5.45 0.89 -1.40
C ALA A 243 -6.76 0.33 -0.87
N MET A 244 -6.72 -0.87 -0.25
CA MET A 244 -7.90 -1.69 -0.02
C MET A 244 -8.53 -1.53 1.37
N GLY A 245 -8.05 -0.56 2.17
CA GLY A 245 -8.52 -0.35 3.54
C GLY A 245 -7.74 -1.16 4.56
N THR A 246 -7.83 -0.72 5.81
CA THR A 246 -7.08 -1.24 6.96
C THR A 246 -8.00 -2.01 7.92
N PRO A 247 -7.49 -3.04 8.66
CA PRO A 247 -8.24 -3.72 9.70
C PRO A 247 -8.28 -2.92 11.01
N ALA A 248 -9.00 -3.45 12.01
CA ALA A 248 -9.07 -2.95 13.37
C ALA A 248 -7.70 -2.85 14.06
N GLY A 249 -7.61 -2.03 15.11
CA GLY A 249 -6.41 -1.81 15.92
C GLY A 249 -5.65 -0.53 15.56
N VAL A 250 -6.29 0.41 14.87
CA VAL A 250 -5.75 1.75 14.60
C VAL A 250 -5.57 2.54 15.90
N ALA A 251 -4.65 3.50 15.94
CA ALA A 251 -4.28 4.21 17.16
C ALA A 251 -5.45 4.95 17.81
N VAL A 252 -6.37 5.48 17.00
CA VAL A 252 -7.54 6.23 17.48
C VAL A 252 -8.55 5.34 18.22
N SER A 253 -8.57 4.02 17.99
CA SER A 253 -9.54 3.10 18.60
C SER A 253 -9.21 2.69 20.04
N PHE A 254 -7.99 2.98 20.52
CA PHE A 254 -7.61 2.70 21.90
C PHE A 254 -8.24 3.71 22.89
N ASP A 255 -8.42 3.28 24.14
CA ASP A 255 -8.88 4.15 25.23
C ASP A 255 -7.83 4.15 26.38
N PRO A 256 -7.04 5.23 26.54
CA PRO A 256 -6.97 6.43 25.68
C PRO A 256 -6.32 6.13 24.32
N PRO A 257 -6.56 6.96 23.28
CA PRO A 257 -5.95 6.83 21.96
C PRO A 257 -4.41 6.80 22.02
N ARG A 258 -3.78 5.99 21.15
CA ARG A 258 -2.33 5.71 21.17
C ARG A 258 -1.66 6.17 19.87
N PHE A 259 -1.78 7.48 19.57
CA PHE A 259 -1.21 8.11 18.39
C PHE A 259 0.31 7.98 18.32
N LEU A 260 0.83 7.95 17.10
CA LEU A 260 2.25 7.88 16.83
C LEU A 260 2.98 9.12 17.35
N GLN A 261 4.16 8.90 17.91
CA GLN A 261 5.03 9.92 18.48
C GLN A 261 6.37 9.98 17.74
N ASN A 262 7.11 11.08 17.93
CA ASN A 262 8.46 11.18 17.39
C ASN A 262 9.35 10.03 17.88
N GLY A 263 10.03 9.35 16.95
CA GLY A 263 10.88 8.21 17.22
C GLY A 263 10.16 6.84 17.21
N ASP A 264 8.82 6.79 17.10
CA ASP A 264 8.11 5.51 16.99
C ASP A 264 8.53 4.75 15.73
N HIS A 265 8.79 3.46 15.91
CA HIS A 265 9.12 2.52 14.84
C HIS A 265 7.89 1.71 14.45
N ILE A 266 7.52 1.76 13.17
CA ILE A 266 6.34 1.10 12.62
C ILE A 266 6.81 0.00 11.66
N VAL A 267 6.24 -1.19 11.83
CA VAL A 267 6.37 -2.28 10.86
C VAL A 267 5.00 -2.61 10.30
N SER A 268 4.84 -2.49 8.99
CA SER A 268 3.62 -2.85 8.25
C SER A 268 3.94 -4.04 7.35
N GLU A 269 3.28 -5.18 7.54
CA GLU A 269 3.59 -6.42 6.83
C GLU A 269 2.35 -7.07 6.23
N ILE A 270 2.49 -7.61 5.03
CA ILE A 270 1.54 -8.58 4.46
C ILE A 270 2.32 -9.83 4.07
N GLU A 271 1.86 -10.98 4.57
CA GLU A 271 2.47 -12.28 4.30
C GLU A 271 2.57 -12.55 2.79
N GLY A 272 3.75 -12.95 2.34
CA GLY A 272 4.01 -13.23 0.94
C GLY A 272 4.36 -12.00 0.10
N ILE A 273 4.08 -10.78 0.57
CA ILE A 273 4.49 -9.53 -0.11
C ILE A 273 5.78 -9.00 0.49
N GLY A 274 5.79 -8.68 1.78
CA GLY A 274 6.93 -8.14 2.50
C GLY A 274 6.52 -7.13 3.55
N ARG A 275 7.49 -6.33 4.02
CA ARG A 275 7.28 -5.37 5.10
C ARG A 275 7.84 -4.00 4.79
N LEU A 276 7.18 -2.99 5.32
CA LEU A 276 7.64 -1.62 5.43
C LEU A 276 8.16 -1.41 6.85
N GLU A 277 9.30 -0.74 7.01
CA GLU A 277 9.90 -0.45 8.32
C GLU A 277 10.26 1.03 8.38
N ASN A 278 9.46 1.81 9.09
CA ASN A 278 9.56 3.26 9.07
C ASN A 278 9.66 3.83 10.47
N THR A 279 10.39 4.94 10.63
CA THR A 279 10.47 5.69 11.88
C THR A 279 9.80 7.04 11.73
N VAL A 280 8.98 7.43 12.69
CA VAL A 280 8.33 8.75 12.73
C VAL A 280 9.37 9.79 13.12
N CYS A 281 9.46 10.87 12.33
CA CYS A 281 10.36 11.98 12.55
C CYS A 281 9.55 13.29 12.53
N ILE A 282 9.32 13.89 13.70
CA ILE A 282 8.63 15.18 13.83
C ILE A 282 9.69 16.27 13.89
N VAL A 283 9.69 17.21 12.94
CA VAL A 283 10.72 18.25 12.74
C VAL A 283 10.11 19.65 12.65
#